data_38d116ae72646ab5afcc8497c5a88c70
#
_entry.id   38d116ae72646ab5afcc8497c5a88c70
#
_cell.length_a   1.000
_cell.length_b   1.000
_cell.length_c   1.000
_cell.angle_alpha   90.00
_cell.angle_beta   90.00
_cell.angle_gamma   90.00
#
_symmetry.space_group_name_H-M   'P 1'
#
loop_
_entity.id
_entity.type
_entity.pdbx_description
1 polymer ?
#
loop_
_entity_poly.entity_id
_entity_poly.type
_entity_poly.pdbx_seq_one_letter_code
_entity_poly.pdbx_strand_id
1 'polypeptide(L)'
;MRRSLLFCGALLASLCAWAESAQVRLLSSDFVLPGKHQRLAGWAREAGVELRGLRLGIGEAPPGEWLDGGNLLILDTPRPTDRAQVEEALGERLQGGTQPWIRVGGGPPGFGNLPAALGGRLVGYYANGGEANLRRLFEAVRRWHAGLPVDALPAPQPLAQAGFYHPDAPAPFAGLADYLAWGASRWASDAPRIAFLIPRGAIADAQTGAIDELLRRSERHGQAPLAVWFDDSDPEALRKSFAGADVQALVNLQHLQNGPARRAEFLALDVPVLQ
;
A
#
# COMPACT_ATOMS: atom_id res chain seq x y z
N MET A 1 -13.79 -18.99 74.29
CA MET A 1 -14.49 -18.32 73.18
C MET A 1 -13.50 -17.95 72.10
N ARG A 2 -13.38 -18.74 71.02
CA ARG A 2 -12.50 -18.47 69.91
C ARG A 2 -13.41 -18.19 68.68
N ARG A 3 -13.34 -16.98 68.15
CA ARG A 3 -14.00 -16.58 66.89
C ARG A 3 -13.10 -16.88 65.71
N SER A 4 -13.50 -17.84 64.87
CA SER A 4 -12.88 -18.13 63.61
C SER A 4 -13.40 -17.14 62.56
N LEU A 5 -12.55 -16.32 61.99
CA LEU A 5 -12.77 -15.48 60.81
C LEU A 5 -12.53 -16.34 59.57
N LEU A 6 -13.58 -16.65 58.84
CA LEU A 6 -13.54 -17.22 57.50
C LEU A 6 -13.24 -16.09 56.52
N PHE A 7 -12.05 -16.11 55.87
CA PHE A 7 -11.69 -15.26 54.75
C PHE A 7 -12.19 -15.95 53.48
N CYS A 8 -13.27 -15.42 52.89
CA CYS A 8 -13.69 -15.76 51.54
C CYS A 8 -12.83 -14.97 50.56
N GLY A 9 -11.77 -15.62 50.05
CA GLY A 9 -11.00 -15.10 48.92
C GLY A 9 -11.79 -15.30 47.62
N ALA A 10 -12.37 -14.23 47.07
CA ALA A 10 -12.94 -14.26 45.73
C ALA A 10 -11.80 -14.22 44.74
N LEU A 11 -11.46 -15.35 44.12
CA LEU A 11 -10.63 -15.41 42.93
C LEU A 11 -11.42 -14.80 41.76
N LEU A 12 -11.13 -13.54 41.47
CA LEU A 12 -11.49 -12.92 40.20
C LEU A 12 -10.56 -13.55 39.12
N ALA A 13 -11.01 -14.66 38.56
CA ALA A 13 -10.45 -15.17 37.31
C ALA A 13 -10.81 -14.17 36.22
N SER A 14 -9.85 -13.28 35.89
CA SER A 14 -9.90 -12.47 34.67
C SER A 14 -9.88 -13.44 33.48
N LEU A 15 -11.05 -13.79 32.98
CA LEU A 15 -11.22 -14.37 31.65
C LEU A 15 -10.83 -13.29 30.67
N CYS A 16 -9.54 -13.23 30.32
CA CYS A 16 -9.10 -12.65 29.07
C CYS A 16 -9.75 -13.53 27.98
N ALA A 17 -10.97 -13.20 27.58
CA ALA A 17 -11.49 -13.69 26.32
C ALA A 17 -10.49 -13.23 25.26
N TRP A 18 -9.76 -14.17 24.69
CA TRP A 18 -8.95 -13.94 23.52
C TRP A 18 -9.92 -13.55 22.42
N ALA A 19 -10.09 -12.25 22.21
CA ALA A 19 -10.87 -11.78 21.08
C ALA A 19 -10.23 -12.38 19.83
N GLU A 20 -10.99 -13.20 19.12
CA GLU A 20 -10.54 -13.80 17.87
C GLU A 20 -10.06 -12.67 16.95
N SER A 21 -8.84 -12.78 16.43
CA SER A 21 -8.28 -11.74 15.59
C SER A 21 -9.10 -11.61 14.30
N ALA A 22 -9.35 -10.38 13.87
CA ALA A 22 -10.02 -10.16 12.60
C ALA A 22 -9.25 -10.84 11.46
N GLN A 23 -9.97 -11.55 10.59
CA GLN A 23 -9.39 -12.29 9.48
C GLN A 23 -9.72 -11.63 8.14
N VAL A 24 -8.69 -11.38 7.33
CA VAL A 24 -8.83 -10.85 5.97
C VAL A 24 -8.32 -11.89 4.97
N ARG A 25 -9.07 -12.10 3.92
CA ARG A 25 -8.67 -12.88 2.75
C ARG A 25 -8.33 -11.91 1.61
N LEU A 26 -7.15 -12.04 1.02
CA LEU A 26 -6.74 -11.26 -0.15
C LEU A 26 -6.58 -12.19 -1.34
N LEU A 27 -7.50 -12.09 -2.29
CA LEU A 27 -7.43 -12.76 -3.57
C LEU A 27 -6.94 -11.78 -4.62
N SER A 28 -5.86 -12.12 -5.30
CA SER A 28 -5.32 -11.31 -6.40
C SER A 28 -4.98 -12.15 -7.61
N SER A 29 -4.83 -11.51 -8.77
CA SER A 29 -4.21 -12.16 -9.92
C SER A 29 -2.69 -12.30 -9.70
N ASP A 30 -2.06 -13.10 -10.56
CA ASP A 30 -0.60 -13.28 -10.60
C ASP A 30 0.15 -12.01 -11.02
N PHE A 31 -0.55 -11.04 -11.60
CA PHE A 31 -0.02 -9.71 -11.92
C PHE A 31 0.37 -8.91 -10.67
N VAL A 32 -0.28 -9.17 -9.53
CA VAL A 32 0.09 -8.60 -8.25
C VAL A 32 1.34 -9.32 -7.70
N LEU A 33 2.41 -8.58 -7.49
CA LEU A 33 3.69 -9.16 -7.05
C LEU A 33 3.62 -9.72 -5.63
N PRO A 34 4.36 -10.82 -5.33
CA PRO A 34 4.41 -11.40 -3.99
C PRO A 34 4.82 -10.41 -2.90
N GLY A 35 5.67 -9.44 -3.22
CA GLY A 35 6.11 -8.40 -2.29
C GLY A 35 4.98 -7.55 -1.73
N LYS A 36 3.92 -7.28 -2.52
CA LYS A 36 2.71 -6.61 -2.02
C LYS A 36 2.03 -7.44 -0.93
N HIS A 37 1.81 -8.73 -1.18
CA HIS A 37 1.21 -9.64 -0.20
C HIS A 37 2.00 -9.68 1.11
N GLN A 38 3.34 -9.78 1.02
CA GLN A 38 4.22 -9.80 2.20
C GLN A 38 4.11 -8.50 3.01
N ARG A 39 4.11 -7.36 2.33
CA ARG A 39 4.02 -6.04 2.96
C ARG A 39 2.65 -5.84 3.62
N LEU A 40 1.57 -6.16 2.93
CA LEU A 40 0.22 -6.12 3.47
C LEU A 40 0.06 -7.04 4.69
N ALA A 41 0.62 -8.26 4.64
CA ALA A 41 0.60 -9.18 5.78
C ALA A 41 1.39 -8.64 6.98
N GLY A 42 2.49 -7.91 6.75
CA GLY A 42 3.22 -7.19 7.79
C GLY A 42 2.35 -6.15 8.49
N TRP A 43 1.73 -5.25 7.72
CA TRP A 43 0.88 -4.19 8.26
C TRP A 43 -0.40 -4.72 8.90
N ALA A 44 -1.00 -5.79 8.36
CA ALA A 44 -2.13 -6.47 8.97
C ALA A 44 -1.77 -7.00 10.37
N ARG A 45 -0.62 -7.68 10.50
CA ARG A 45 -0.13 -8.21 11.78
C ARG A 45 0.12 -7.11 12.80
N GLU A 46 0.72 -5.99 12.39
CA GLU A 46 0.93 -4.82 13.25
C GLU A 46 -0.39 -4.23 13.75
N ALA A 47 -1.45 -4.31 12.94
CA ALA A 47 -2.80 -3.91 13.32
C ALA A 47 -3.58 -4.98 14.14
N GLY A 48 -3.01 -6.17 14.39
CA GLY A 48 -3.72 -7.27 15.05
C GLY A 48 -4.75 -7.98 14.15
N VAL A 49 -4.52 -7.98 12.84
CA VAL A 49 -5.36 -8.62 11.82
C VAL A 49 -4.58 -9.78 11.19
N GLU A 50 -5.21 -10.92 11.01
CA GLU A 50 -4.66 -12.03 10.24
C GLU A 50 -4.97 -11.83 8.75
N LEU A 51 -3.96 -11.72 7.90
CA LEU A 51 -4.12 -11.66 6.44
C LEU A 51 -3.65 -12.97 5.80
N ARG A 52 -4.54 -13.61 5.05
CA ARG A 52 -4.20 -14.74 4.18
C ARG A 52 -4.37 -14.34 2.73
N GLY A 53 -3.25 -14.37 1.99
CA GLY A 53 -3.22 -14.03 0.57
C GLY A 53 -3.20 -15.26 -0.33
N LEU A 54 -3.93 -15.21 -1.44
CA LEU A 54 -3.88 -16.17 -2.54
C LEU A 54 -3.72 -15.40 -3.86
N ARG A 55 -2.77 -15.86 -4.68
CA ARG A 55 -2.57 -15.34 -6.03
C ARG A 55 -3.05 -16.39 -7.02
N LEU A 56 -3.91 -16.00 -7.95
CA LEU A 56 -4.44 -16.86 -9.00
C LEU A 56 -3.64 -16.69 -10.29
N GLY A 57 -3.19 -17.78 -10.84
CA GLY A 57 -2.72 -17.85 -12.22
C GLY A 57 -3.86 -17.71 -13.23
N ILE A 58 -3.51 -17.58 -14.50
CA ILE A 58 -4.48 -17.49 -15.59
C ILE A 58 -5.33 -18.78 -15.65
N GLY A 59 -6.64 -18.64 -15.60
CA GLY A 59 -7.59 -19.77 -15.65
C GLY A 59 -7.74 -20.55 -14.34
N GLU A 60 -7.07 -20.15 -13.27
CA GLU A 60 -7.22 -20.76 -11.94
C GLU A 60 -8.44 -20.20 -11.20
N ALA A 61 -9.04 -21.04 -10.37
CA ALA A 61 -10.08 -20.64 -9.42
C ALA A 61 -9.59 -20.90 -7.99
N PRO A 62 -10.02 -20.07 -7.01
CA PRO A 62 -9.64 -20.31 -5.62
C PRO A 62 -10.29 -21.58 -5.10
N PRO A 63 -9.60 -22.38 -4.25
CA PRO A 63 -10.21 -23.50 -3.55
C PRO A 63 -11.43 -23.03 -2.75
N GLY A 64 -12.53 -23.80 -2.79
CA GLY A 64 -13.78 -23.41 -2.12
C GLY A 64 -13.60 -23.12 -0.63
N GLU A 65 -12.87 -23.97 0.07
CA GLU A 65 -12.55 -23.85 1.50
C GLU A 65 -11.68 -22.63 1.84
N TRP A 66 -10.89 -22.11 0.87
CA TRP A 66 -10.06 -20.92 1.10
C TRP A 66 -10.92 -19.66 1.30
N LEU A 67 -12.11 -19.62 0.72
CA LEU A 67 -13.03 -18.49 0.83
C LEU A 67 -13.79 -18.49 2.15
N ASP A 68 -13.85 -19.62 2.86
CA ASP A 68 -14.61 -19.74 4.07
C ASP A 68 -13.89 -19.09 5.26
N GLY A 69 -14.64 -18.44 6.14
CA GLY A 69 -14.17 -18.01 7.47
C GLY A 69 -13.40 -16.68 7.56
N GLY A 70 -13.40 -15.82 6.55
CA GLY A 70 -12.82 -14.46 6.67
C GLY A 70 -13.86 -13.40 7.07
N ASN A 71 -13.46 -12.40 7.84
CA ASN A 71 -14.32 -11.23 8.12
C ASN A 71 -14.47 -10.31 6.90
N LEU A 72 -13.43 -10.23 6.07
CA LEU A 72 -13.41 -9.44 4.84
C LEU A 72 -12.66 -10.18 3.74
N LEU A 73 -13.23 -10.19 2.53
CA LEU A 73 -12.55 -10.61 1.31
C LEU A 73 -12.13 -9.38 0.50
N ILE A 74 -10.86 -9.27 0.14
CA ILE A 74 -10.32 -8.25 -0.75
C ILE A 74 -10.02 -8.91 -2.10
N LEU A 75 -10.60 -8.35 -3.17
CA LEU A 75 -10.37 -8.76 -4.55
C LEU A 75 -9.49 -7.70 -5.23
N ASP A 76 -8.23 -8.05 -5.47
CA ASP A 76 -7.24 -7.18 -6.12
C ASP A 76 -6.98 -7.66 -7.55
N THR A 77 -7.65 -7.04 -8.49
CA THR A 77 -7.73 -7.46 -9.91
C THR A 77 -7.30 -6.31 -10.81
N PRO A 78 -5.99 -6.04 -10.98
CA PRO A 78 -5.48 -4.83 -11.66
C PRO A 78 -5.97 -4.67 -13.11
N ARG A 79 -6.22 -5.78 -13.83
CA ARG A 79 -6.65 -5.78 -15.22
C ARG A 79 -8.12 -6.17 -15.36
N PRO A 80 -8.85 -5.70 -16.41
CA PRO A 80 -10.21 -6.13 -16.69
C PRO A 80 -10.35 -7.65 -16.87
N THR A 81 -9.36 -8.31 -17.47
CA THR A 81 -9.31 -9.76 -17.65
C THR A 81 -9.22 -10.51 -16.32
N ASP A 82 -8.41 -10.01 -15.38
CA ASP A 82 -8.29 -10.59 -14.04
C ASP A 82 -9.61 -10.50 -13.28
N ARG A 83 -10.24 -9.33 -13.40
CA ARG A 83 -11.56 -9.11 -12.82
C ARG A 83 -12.60 -10.05 -13.37
N ALA A 84 -12.67 -10.23 -14.70
CA ALA A 84 -13.61 -11.14 -15.34
C ALA A 84 -13.40 -12.58 -14.86
N GLN A 85 -12.16 -13.05 -14.77
CA GLN A 85 -11.82 -14.37 -14.26
C GLN A 85 -12.30 -14.57 -12.80
N VAL A 86 -12.06 -13.60 -11.93
CA VAL A 86 -12.49 -13.68 -10.52
C VAL A 86 -14.02 -13.62 -10.41
N GLU A 87 -14.67 -12.78 -11.20
CA GLU A 87 -16.14 -12.68 -11.21
C GLU A 87 -16.78 -13.95 -11.74
N GLU A 88 -16.20 -14.61 -12.74
CA GLU A 88 -16.66 -15.91 -13.23
C GLU A 88 -16.50 -17.01 -12.15
N ALA A 89 -15.35 -17.03 -11.48
CA ALA A 89 -15.06 -18.03 -10.45
C ALA A 89 -15.89 -17.86 -9.16
N LEU A 90 -16.25 -16.63 -8.80
CA LEU A 90 -16.83 -16.28 -7.51
C LEU A 90 -18.22 -15.65 -7.59
N GLY A 91 -18.75 -15.32 -8.80
CA GLY A 91 -19.90 -14.46 -8.99
C GLY A 91 -21.11 -14.85 -8.16
N GLU A 92 -21.50 -16.11 -8.15
CA GLU A 92 -22.64 -16.60 -7.36
C GLU A 92 -22.40 -16.48 -5.86
N ARG A 93 -21.19 -16.74 -5.37
CA ARG A 93 -20.83 -16.59 -3.95
C ARG A 93 -20.83 -15.14 -3.50
N LEU A 94 -20.36 -14.22 -4.34
CA LEU A 94 -20.35 -12.79 -4.04
C LEU A 94 -21.77 -12.17 -4.05
N GLN A 95 -22.63 -12.65 -4.91
CA GLN A 95 -24.00 -12.13 -5.04
C GLN A 95 -24.99 -12.78 -4.06
N GLY A 96 -24.89 -14.10 -3.85
CA GLY A 96 -25.80 -14.88 -3.01
C GLY A 96 -25.28 -15.14 -1.59
N GLY A 97 -24.02 -14.85 -1.32
CA GLY A 97 -23.40 -15.11 -0.02
C GLY A 97 -23.53 -13.96 0.97
N THR A 98 -23.14 -14.21 2.22
CA THR A 98 -23.10 -13.20 3.30
C THR A 98 -21.70 -12.66 3.55
N GLN A 99 -20.67 -13.18 2.86
CA GLN A 99 -19.28 -12.79 3.01
C GLN A 99 -19.08 -11.31 2.65
N PRO A 100 -18.61 -10.47 3.58
CA PRO A 100 -18.21 -9.09 3.26
C PRO A 100 -17.04 -9.06 2.30
N TRP A 101 -17.11 -8.21 1.28
CA TRP A 101 -16.04 -8.08 0.31
C TRP A 101 -15.87 -6.65 -0.22
N ILE A 102 -14.63 -6.35 -0.63
CA ILE A 102 -14.29 -5.19 -1.46
C ILE A 102 -13.55 -5.66 -2.72
N ARG A 103 -13.69 -4.91 -3.81
CA ARG A 103 -13.02 -5.17 -5.09
C ARG A 103 -12.39 -3.91 -5.62
N VAL A 104 -11.13 -4.00 -6.05
CA VAL A 104 -10.36 -2.90 -6.62
C VAL A 104 -9.60 -3.38 -7.86
N GLY A 105 -9.53 -2.53 -8.88
CA GLY A 105 -8.87 -2.80 -10.14
C GLY A 105 -9.76 -3.42 -11.21
N GLY A 106 -9.29 -3.40 -12.45
CA GLY A 106 -9.98 -3.96 -13.61
C GLY A 106 -11.30 -3.27 -14.01
N GLY A 107 -11.62 -2.12 -13.39
CA GLY A 107 -12.84 -1.36 -13.59
C GLY A 107 -13.24 -0.60 -12.32
N PRO A 108 -14.46 -0.06 -12.24
CA PRO A 108 -14.93 0.67 -11.07
C PRO A 108 -14.80 -0.18 -9.80
N PRO A 109 -14.25 0.36 -8.70
CA PRO A 109 -14.20 -0.36 -7.44
C PRO A 109 -15.61 -0.60 -6.89
N GLY A 110 -15.74 -1.63 -6.04
CA GLY A 110 -17.04 -2.01 -5.47
C GLY A 110 -16.91 -2.74 -4.16
N PHE A 111 -18.04 -2.96 -3.51
CA PHE A 111 -18.14 -3.74 -2.29
C PHE A 111 -19.51 -4.43 -2.19
N GLY A 112 -19.60 -5.44 -1.36
CA GLY A 112 -20.86 -6.12 -1.02
C GLY A 112 -20.86 -6.65 0.39
N ASN A 113 -22.07 -6.87 0.90
CA ASN A 113 -22.35 -7.38 2.25
C ASN A 113 -21.72 -6.53 3.38
N LEU A 114 -21.62 -5.22 3.15
CA LEU A 114 -21.09 -4.21 4.06
C LEU A 114 -22.07 -3.05 4.16
N PRO A 115 -22.19 -2.39 5.34
CA PRO A 115 -22.84 -1.09 5.41
C PRO A 115 -22.19 -0.10 4.44
N ALA A 116 -23.00 0.70 3.73
CA ALA A 116 -22.52 1.56 2.64
C ALA A 116 -21.36 2.47 3.05
N ALA A 117 -21.43 3.12 4.21
CA ALA A 117 -20.37 3.99 4.72
C ALA A 117 -19.06 3.24 4.97
N LEU A 118 -19.14 2.04 5.55
CA LEU A 118 -17.98 1.19 5.81
C LEU A 118 -17.36 0.68 4.51
N GLY A 119 -18.18 0.11 3.62
CA GLY A 119 -17.73 -0.42 2.33
C GLY A 119 -17.05 0.64 1.48
N GLY A 120 -17.64 1.83 1.36
CA GLY A 120 -17.02 2.97 0.65
C GLY A 120 -15.70 3.39 1.27
N ARG A 121 -15.57 3.37 2.60
CA ARG A 121 -14.34 3.71 3.30
C ARG A 121 -13.23 2.68 3.10
N LEU A 122 -13.54 1.38 3.23
CA LEU A 122 -12.59 0.29 3.00
C LEU A 122 -12.08 0.28 1.55
N VAL A 123 -13.00 0.42 0.59
CA VAL A 123 -12.66 0.59 -0.83
C VAL A 123 -11.76 1.81 -1.02
N GLY A 124 -12.11 2.95 -0.40
CA GLY A 124 -11.33 4.18 -0.51
C GLY A 124 -9.89 4.01 0.00
N TYR A 125 -9.68 3.34 1.13
CA TYR A 125 -8.33 3.06 1.64
C TYR A 125 -7.54 2.19 0.67
N TYR A 126 -8.14 1.10 0.16
CA TYR A 126 -7.43 0.19 -0.73
C TYR A 126 -7.17 0.80 -2.11
N ALA A 127 -8.16 1.45 -2.71
CA ALA A 127 -8.07 2.03 -4.04
C ALA A 127 -7.16 3.27 -4.12
N ASN A 128 -7.13 4.11 -3.08
CA ASN A 128 -6.19 5.23 -3.03
C ASN A 128 -4.75 4.77 -2.79
N GLY A 129 -4.57 3.61 -2.18
CA GLY A 129 -3.27 3.01 -1.95
C GLY A 129 -2.34 3.84 -1.07
N GLY A 130 -1.07 3.51 -1.12
CA GLY A 130 -0.04 4.09 -0.27
C GLY A 130 -0.08 3.54 1.17
N GLU A 131 1.06 3.51 1.83
CA GLU A 131 1.22 2.88 3.14
C GLU A 131 0.20 3.37 4.18
N ALA A 132 0.01 4.68 4.26
CA ALA A 132 -0.89 5.26 5.26
C ALA A 132 -2.34 4.78 5.12
N ASN A 133 -2.86 4.70 3.89
CA ASN A 133 -4.20 4.18 3.63
C ASN A 133 -4.29 2.68 3.89
N LEU A 134 -3.29 1.91 3.43
CA LEU A 134 -3.29 0.45 3.58
C LEU A 134 -3.17 0.03 5.05
N ARG A 135 -2.39 0.75 5.86
CA ARG A 135 -2.37 0.57 7.33
C ARG A 135 -3.73 0.89 7.96
N ARG A 136 -4.36 2.00 7.56
CA ARG A 136 -5.70 2.38 8.04
C ARG A 136 -6.78 1.39 7.63
N LEU A 137 -6.65 0.74 6.48
CA LEU A 137 -7.56 -0.35 6.09
C LEU A 137 -7.60 -1.45 7.15
N PHE A 138 -6.44 -1.96 7.56
CA PHE A 138 -6.39 -3.03 8.57
C PHE A 138 -6.86 -2.56 9.95
N GLU A 139 -6.51 -1.34 10.34
CA GLU A 139 -7.04 -0.75 11.56
C GLU A 139 -8.57 -0.58 11.50
N ALA A 140 -9.12 -0.20 10.35
CA ALA A 140 -10.57 -0.11 10.14
C ALA A 140 -11.24 -1.48 10.25
N VAL A 141 -10.65 -2.52 9.66
CA VAL A 141 -11.16 -3.90 9.77
C VAL A 141 -11.12 -4.39 11.23
N ARG A 142 -10.01 -4.16 11.93
CA ARG A 142 -9.88 -4.50 13.35
C ARG A 142 -10.96 -3.81 14.19
N ARG A 143 -11.14 -2.49 14.00
CA ARG A 143 -12.14 -1.71 14.73
C ARG A 143 -13.55 -2.20 14.44
N TRP A 144 -13.87 -2.42 13.18
CA TRP A 144 -15.17 -2.95 12.76
C TRP A 144 -15.46 -4.31 13.39
N HIS A 145 -14.50 -5.24 13.34
CA HIS A 145 -14.63 -6.56 13.96
C HIS A 145 -14.85 -6.47 15.49
N ALA A 146 -14.21 -5.50 16.14
CA ALA A 146 -14.36 -5.24 17.56
C ALA A 146 -15.62 -4.40 17.93
N GLY A 147 -16.49 -4.06 16.97
CA GLY A 147 -17.65 -3.20 17.18
C GLY A 147 -17.31 -1.74 17.52
N LEU A 148 -16.08 -1.29 17.22
CA LEU A 148 -15.62 0.07 17.49
C LEU A 148 -15.92 0.99 16.30
N PRO A 149 -16.11 2.30 16.52
CA PRO A 149 -16.39 3.25 15.45
C PRO A 149 -15.21 3.40 14.49
N VAL A 150 -15.44 3.13 13.19
CA VAL A 150 -14.44 3.24 12.12
C VAL A 150 -14.30 4.68 11.61
N ASP A 151 -15.31 5.48 11.75
CA ASP A 151 -15.34 6.91 11.39
C ASP A 151 -14.38 7.77 12.23
N ALA A 152 -13.96 7.29 13.39
CA ALA A 152 -12.90 7.91 14.19
C ALA A 152 -11.51 7.91 13.49
N LEU A 153 -11.31 7.06 12.47
CA LEU A 153 -10.09 7.07 11.69
C LEU A 153 -10.11 8.20 10.65
N PRO A 154 -8.95 8.76 10.28
CA PRO A 154 -8.87 9.71 9.16
C PRO A 154 -9.50 9.15 7.90
N ALA A 155 -10.18 9.97 7.11
CA ALA A 155 -10.73 9.55 5.82
C ALA A 155 -9.63 9.07 4.86
N PRO A 156 -9.97 8.19 3.88
CA PRO A 156 -9.04 7.82 2.82
C PRO A 156 -8.54 9.07 2.07
N GLN A 157 -7.23 9.14 1.87
CA GLN A 157 -6.59 10.26 1.20
C GLN A 157 -5.99 9.78 -0.13
N PRO A 158 -6.22 10.46 -1.25
CA PRO A 158 -5.54 10.13 -2.49
C PRO A 158 -4.02 10.31 -2.33
N LEU A 159 -3.24 9.40 -2.91
CA LEU A 159 -1.80 9.59 -3.00
C LEU A 159 -1.54 10.82 -3.89
N ALA A 160 -0.63 11.71 -3.45
CA ALA A 160 -0.25 12.89 -4.21
C ALA A 160 0.19 12.53 -5.65
N GLN A 161 -0.02 13.45 -6.60
CA GLN A 161 0.36 13.24 -8.00
C GLN A 161 1.88 13.31 -8.21
N ALA A 162 2.61 13.99 -7.32
CA ALA A 162 4.06 14.06 -7.32
C ALA A 162 4.59 13.96 -5.89
N GLY A 163 5.85 13.50 -5.75
CA GLY A 163 6.51 13.40 -4.45
C GLY A 163 7.82 12.66 -4.53
N PHE A 164 8.50 12.57 -3.39
CA PHE A 164 9.76 11.85 -3.21
C PHE A 164 9.60 10.68 -2.27
N TYR A 165 10.31 9.61 -2.56
CA TYR A 165 10.21 8.35 -1.82
C TYR A 165 11.58 7.86 -1.36
N HIS A 166 11.63 7.36 -0.14
CA HIS A 166 12.72 6.51 0.34
C HIS A 166 12.17 5.42 1.26
N PRO A 167 12.63 4.16 1.16
CA PRO A 167 12.09 3.05 1.95
C PRO A 167 12.30 3.19 3.46
N ASP A 168 13.28 3.97 3.88
CA ASP A 168 13.62 4.17 5.30
C ASP A 168 13.04 5.49 5.86
N ALA A 169 12.34 6.27 5.02
CA ALA A 169 11.64 7.46 5.48
C ALA A 169 10.30 7.11 6.15
N PRO A 170 9.86 7.87 7.14
CA PRO A 170 8.58 7.60 7.84
C PRO A 170 7.37 7.79 6.94
N ALA A 171 7.48 8.59 5.89
CA ALA A 171 6.44 8.83 4.87
C ALA A 171 7.08 9.44 3.62
N PRO A 172 6.41 9.39 2.47
CA PRO A 172 6.82 10.14 1.29
C PRO A 172 6.82 11.65 1.54
N PHE A 173 7.70 12.36 0.85
CA PHE A 173 7.85 13.81 0.95
C PHE A 173 7.12 14.50 -0.21
N ALA A 174 6.46 15.62 0.08
CA ALA A 174 5.79 16.42 -0.94
C ALA A 174 6.76 17.22 -1.82
N GLY A 175 7.94 17.55 -1.32
CA GLY A 175 8.91 18.38 -2.01
C GLY A 175 10.36 17.97 -1.78
N LEU A 176 11.21 18.44 -2.70
CA LEU A 176 12.65 18.17 -2.70
C LEU A 176 13.34 18.69 -1.43
N ALA A 177 12.96 19.87 -0.95
CA ALA A 177 13.61 20.50 0.21
C ALA A 177 13.50 19.63 1.47
N ASP A 178 12.31 19.11 1.77
CA ASP A 178 12.08 18.23 2.92
C ASP A 178 12.80 16.90 2.76
N TYR A 179 12.82 16.36 1.53
CA TYR A 179 13.54 15.13 1.22
C TYR A 179 15.05 15.28 1.44
N LEU A 180 15.66 16.37 0.94
CA LEU A 180 17.06 16.67 1.14
C LEU A 180 17.40 16.97 2.61
N ALA A 181 16.52 17.67 3.33
CA ALA A 181 16.69 17.91 4.77
C ALA A 181 16.70 16.61 5.58
N TRP A 182 15.78 15.68 5.25
CA TRP A 182 15.78 14.33 5.84
C TRP A 182 17.06 13.56 5.49
N GLY A 183 17.52 13.65 4.23
CA GLY A 183 18.71 12.98 3.73
C GLY A 183 20.02 13.54 4.26
N ALA A 184 20.04 14.76 4.79
CA ALA A 184 21.27 15.44 5.24
C ALA A 184 22.05 14.71 6.35
N SER A 185 21.37 13.87 7.15
CA SER A 185 22.02 13.01 8.15
C SER A 185 22.44 11.65 7.60
N ARG A 186 22.10 11.30 6.36
CA ARG A 186 22.33 9.99 5.74
C ARG A 186 23.43 10.04 4.68
N TRP A 187 23.48 11.11 3.91
CA TRP A 187 24.38 11.27 2.76
C TRP A 187 25.47 12.29 3.05
N ALA A 188 26.65 12.06 2.51
CA ALA A 188 27.69 13.07 2.54
C ALA A 188 27.24 14.34 1.79
N SER A 189 27.67 15.50 2.23
CA SER A 189 27.23 16.78 1.63
C SER A 189 27.63 16.94 0.15
N ASP A 190 28.66 16.23 -0.28
CA ASP A 190 29.21 16.16 -1.63
C ASP A 190 28.82 14.87 -2.37
N ALA A 191 27.93 14.04 -1.80
CA ALA A 191 27.48 12.81 -2.43
C ALA A 191 26.80 13.09 -3.77
N PRO A 192 27.19 12.38 -4.86
CA PRO A 192 26.56 12.55 -6.16
C PRO A 192 25.07 12.20 -6.10
N ARG A 193 24.23 13.10 -6.61
CA ARG A 193 22.76 12.92 -6.61
C ARG A 193 22.31 12.21 -7.86
N ILE A 194 21.73 11.02 -7.67
CA ILE A 194 21.18 10.20 -8.76
C ILE A 194 19.67 10.22 -8.68
N ALA A 195 19.01 10.73 -9.70
CA ALA A 195 17.55 10.76 -9.79
C ALA A 195 17.02 9.41 -10.30
N PHE A 196 16.00 8.88 -9.64
CA PHE A 196 15.26 7.68 -10.04
C PHE A 196 13.81 8.09 -10.32
N LEU A 197 13.39 8.04 -11.59
CA LEU A 197 12.00 8.25 -11.95
C LEU A 197 11.22 6.96 -11.69
N ILE A 198 10.34 6.97 -10.71
CA ILE A 198 9.62 5.80 -10.25
C ILE A 198 8.12 5.88 -10.57
N PRO A 199 7.45 4.76 -10.89
CA PRO A 199 6.02 4.77 -11.13
C PRO A 199 5.24 5.12 -9.85
N ARG A 200 4.33 6.08 -9.94
CA ARG A 200 3.39 6.39 -8.83
C ARG A 200 2.61 5.15 -8.38
N GLY A 201 2.25 4.27 -9.33
CA GLY A 201 1.57 3.01 -9.05
C GLY A 201 2.38 2.09 -8.13
N ALA A 202 3.72 2.07 -8.21
CA ALA A 202 4.54 1.26 -7.31
C ALA A 202 4.37 1.70 -5.84
N ILE A 203 4.26 3.01 -5.59
CA ILE A 203 4.01 3.57 -4.26
C ILE A 203 2.57 3.29 -3.80
N ALA A 204 1.60 3.55 -4.69
CA ALA A 204 0.19 3.31 -4.40
C ALA A 204 -0.08 1.85 -4.04
N ASP A 205 0.48 0.93 -4.81
CA ASP A 205 0.25 -0.51 -4.67
C ASP A 205 1.21 -1.21 -3.71
N ALA A 206 2.06 -0.47 -3.00
CA ALA A 206 3.08 -1.03 -2.12
C ALA A 206 4.00 -2.07 -2.81
N GLN A 207 4.27 -1.89 -4.10
CA GLN A 207 5.12 -2.76 -4.92
C GLN A 207 6.50 -2.14 -5.16
N THR A 208 7.14 -1.65 -4.10
CA THR A 208 8.42 -0.90 -4.18
C THR A 208 9.66 -1.75 -3.96
N GLY A 209 9.56 -3.07 -3.76
CA GLY A 209 10.69 -3.89 -3.33
C GLY A 209 11.96 -3.77 -4.17
N ALA A 210 11.83 -3.75 -5.51
CA ALA A 210 12.98 -3.55 -6.40
C ALA A 210 13.53 -2.12 -6.32
N ILE A 211 12.65 -1.13 -6.18
CA ILE A 211 13.02 0.29 -5.99
C ILE A 211 13.77 0.44 -4.67
N ASP A 212 13.26 -0.14 -3.58
CA ASP A 212 13.86 -0.09 -2.25
C ASP A 212 15.31 -0.60 -2.25
N GLU A 213 15.53 -1.76 -2.89
CA GLU A 213 16.88 -2.33 -3.00
C GLU A 213 17.79 -1.46 -3.86
N LEU A 214 17.27 -0.91 -4.95
CA LEU A 214 18.04 -0.03 -5.83
C LEU A 214 18.50 1.24 -5.10
N LEU A 215 17.61 1.88 -4.34
CA LEU A 215 17.94 3.09 -3.57
C LEU A 215 18.97 2.79 -2.48
N ARG A 216 18.78 1.71 -1.71
CA ARG A 216 19.75 1.29 -0.69
C ARG A 216 21.10 0.90 -1.29
N ARG A 217 21.10 0.30 -2.49
CA ARG A 217 22.36 0.00 -3.21
C ARG A 217 23.07 1.28 -3.65
N SER A 218 22.35 2.27 -4.17
CA SER A 218 22.89 3.59 -4.50
C SER A 218 23.57 4.23 -3.28
N GLU A 219 22.91 4.22 -2.12
CA GLU A 219 23.51 4.71 -0.86
C GLU A 219 24.79 3.95 -0.47
N ARG A 220 24.80 2.62 -0.61
CA ARG A 220 26.01 1.82 -0.32
C ARG A 220 27.21 2.18 -1.23
N HIS A 221 26.93 2.76 -2.40
CA HIS A 221 27.95 3.30 -3.30
C HIS A 221 28.28 4.79 -3.06
N GLY A 222 27.84 5.34 -1.94
CA GLY A 222 28.13 6.74 -1.56
C GLY A 222 27.33 7.77 -2.35
N GLN A 223 26.24 7.38 -2.99
CA GLN A 223 25.37 8.27 -3.75
C GLN A 223 24.16 8.71 -2.90
N ALA A 224 23.59 9.87 -3.23
CA ALA A 224 22.34 10.37 -2.70
C ALA A 224 21.20 10.09 -3.68
N PRO A 225 20.39 9.02 -3.49
CA PRO A 225 19.32 8.67 -4.41
C PRO A 225 18.13 9.63 -4.24
N LEU A 226 17.61 10.19 -5.33
CA LEU A 226 16.41 11.03 -5.38
C LEU A 226 15.30 10.28 -6.12
N ALA A 227 14.55 9.43 -5.43
CA ALA A 227 13.44 8.73 -6.06
C ALA A 227 12.20 9.62 -6.10
N VAL A 228 11.70 9.91 -7.30
CA VAL A 228 10.61 10.83 -7.56
C VAL A 228 9.56 10.20 -8.45
N TRP A 229 8.28 10.40 -8.10
CA TRP A 229 7.17 10.27 -9.04
C TRP A 229 6.57 11.64 -9.28
N PHE A 230 5.97 11.83 -10.42
CA PHE A 230 5.42 13.12 -10.85
C PHE A 230 4.18 12.93 -11.73
N ASP A 231 3.42 14.01 -11.91
CA ASP A 231 2.30 14.03 -12.84
C ASP A 231 2.82 14.08 -14.29
N ASP A 232 2.73 12.96 -14.99
CA ASP A 232 3.22 12.85 -16.37
C ASP A 232 2.41 13.69 -17.38
N SER A 233 1.26 14.20 -16.99
CA SER A 233 0.48 15.16 -17.78
C SER A 233 1.06 16.60 -17.72
N ASP A 234 1.84 16.93 -16.69
CA ASP A 234 2.52 18.23 -16.59
C ASP A 234 3.81 18.22 -17.44
N PRO A 235 3.88 19.06 -18.51
CA PRO A 235 5.06 19.10 -19.40
C PRO A 235 6.34 19.63 -18.73
N GLU A 236 6.25 20.18 -17.53
CA GLU A 236 7.37 20.72 -16.77
C GLU A 236 7.64 19.97 -15.46
N ALA A 237 7.06 18.79 -15.30
CA ALA A 237 7.07 18.05 -14.03
C ALA A 237 8.48 17.72 -13.55
N LEU A 238 9.38 17.27 -14.43
CA LEU A 238 10.76 16.95 -14.08
C LEU A 238 11.56 18.20 -13.72
N ARG A 239 11.44 19.25 -14.50
CA ARG A 239 12.08 20.53 -14.22
C ARG A 239 11.68 21.08 -12.84
N LYS A 240 10.39 21.02 -12.52
CA LYS A 240 9.87 21.43 -11.21
C LYS A 240 10.38 20.55 -10.08
N SER A 241 10.40 19.22 -10.29
CA SER A 241 10.83 18.26 -9.28
C SER A 241 12.33 18.40 -8.94
N PHE A 242 13.17 18.71 -9.92
CA PHE A 242 14.60 18.79 -9.73
C PHE A 242 15.17 20.22 -9.69
N ALA A 243 14.32 21.24 -9.57
CA ALA A 243 14.79 22.61 -9.45
C ALA A 243 15.71 22.78 -8.23
N GLY A 244 17.01 23.06 -8.49
CA GLY A 244 18.04 23.18 -7.45
C GLY A 244 18.55 21.85 -6.88
N ALA A 245 18.23 20.72 -7.50
CA ALA A 245 18.66 19.41 -7.03
C ALA A 245 20.11 19.07 -7.32
N ASP A 246 20.75 19.72 -8.33
CA ASP A 246 22.08 19.38 -8.82
C ASP A 246 22.24 17.86 -9.10
N VAL A 247 21.34 17.33 -9.95
CA VAL A 247 21.30 15.92 -10.33
C VAL A 247 22.45 15.63 -11.30
N GLN A 248 23.18 14.55 -11.10
CA GLN A 248 24.33 14.16 -11.93
C GLN A 248 24.02 13.03 -12.91
N ALA A 249 22.99 12.24 -12.65
CA ALA A 249 22.48 11.22 -13.58
C ALA A 249 21.01 10.92 -13.26
N LEU A 250 20.31 10.39 -14.27
CA LEU A 250 18.90 10.02 -14.15
C LEU A 250 18.70 8.56 -14.57
N VAL A 251 17.96 7.81 -13.78
CA VAL A 251 17.54 6.42 -14.05
C VAL A 251 16.04 6.41 -14.22
N ASN A 252 15.54 6.06 -15.40
CA ASN A 252 14.12 5.98 -15.67
C ASN A 252 13.61 4.55 -15.44
N LEU A 253 12.71 4.39 -14.47
CA LEU A 253 12.09 3.11 -14.11
C LEU A 253 10.59 3.06 -14.48
N GLN A 254 10.10 4.02 -15.26
CA GLN A 254 8.68 4.09 -15.62
C GLN A 254 8.46 4.28 -17.12
N HIS A 255 7.26 3.94 -17.57
CA HIS A 255 6.81 4.30 -18.92
C HIS A 255 6.38 5.75 -18.91
N LEU A 256 7.16 6.60 -19.59
CA LEU A 256 6.87 8.02 -19.73
C LEU A 256 5.85 8.24 -20.84
N GLN A 257 4.83 9.03 -20.53
CA GLN A 257 3.92 9.58 -21.52
C GLN A 257 4.42 10.96 -21.98
N ASN A 258 3.73 11.59 -22.95
CA ASN A 258 4.09 12.90 -23.44
C ASN A 258 5.58 13.00 -23.88
N GLY A 259 6.02 12.05 -24.71
CA GLY A 259 7.41 11.89 -25.13
C GLY A 259 8.12 13.17 -25.58
N PRO A 260 7.50 14.07 -26.41
CA PRO A 260 8.14 15.32 -26.82
C PRO A 260 8.50 16.23 -25.63
N ALA A 261 7.59 16.40 -24.65
CA ALA A 261 7.87 17.20 -23.45
C ALA A 261 8.95 16.58 -22.58
N ARG A 262 8.88 15.25 -22.35
CA ARG A 262 9.91 14.52 -21.59
C ARG A 262 11.29 14.64 -22.24
N ARG A 263 11.37 14.51 -23.59
CA ARG A 263 12.61 14.70 -24.30
C ARG A 263 13.19 16.10 -24.09
N ALA A 264 12.35 17.14 -24.15
CA ALA A 264 12.80 18.51 -23.93
C ALA A 264 13.35 18.71 -22.52
N GLU A 265 12.68 18.13 -21.50
CA GLU A 265 13.16 18.19 -20.12
C GLU A 265 14.48 17.43 -19.90
N PHE A 266 14.63 16.23 -20.47
CA PHE A 266 15.89 15.48 -20.39
C PHE A 266 17.04 16.24 -21.03
N LEU A 267 16.82 16.87 -22.21
CA LEU A 267 17.83 17.70 -22.85
C LEU A 267 18.18 18.93 -22.01
N ALA A 268 17.18 19.52 -21.30
CA ALA A 268 17.40 20.68 -20.45
C ALA A 268 18.13 20.33 -19.14
N LEU A 269 18.00 19.11 -18.65
CA LEU A 269 18.74 18.64 -17.48
C LEU A 269 20.23 18.39 -17.79
N ASP A 270 20.56 18.11 -19.06
CA ASP A 270 21.93 17.89 -19.56
C ASP A 270 22.73 16.88 -18.72
N VAL A 271 22.09 15.77 -18.33
CA VAL A 271 22.71 14.70 -17.56
C VAL A 271 22.55 13.35 -18.25
N PRO A 272 23.43 12.36 -17.99
CA PRO A 272 23.24 11.00 -18.46
C PRO A 272 21.89 10.42 -18.04
N VAL A 273 21.17 9.78 -18.98
CA VAL A 273 19.89 9.10 -18.74
C VAL A 273 20.04 7.62 -19.06
N LEU A 274 19.73 6.77 -18.05
CA LEU A 274 19.63 5.32 -18.21
C LEU A 274 18.14 4.93 -18.28
N GLN A 275 17.80 4.00 -19.21
CA GLN A 275 16.47 3.43 -19.37
C GLN A 275 16.51 1.91 -19.33
#